data_a49ee4634830919249c5343a3bef0d30
#
_entry.id   a49ee4634830919249c5343a3bef0d30
#
_cell.length_a   1.000
_cell.length_b   1.000
_cell.length_c   1.000
_cell.angle_alpha   90.00
_cell.angle_beta   90.00
_cell.angle_gamma   90.00
#
_symmetry.space_group_name_H-M   'P 1'
#
loop_
_entity.id
_entity.type
_entity.pdbx_description
1 polymer ?
#
loop_
_entity_poly.entity_id
_entity_poly.type
_entity_poly.pdbx_seq_one_letter_code
_entity_poly.pdbx_strand_id
1 'polypeptide(L)'
;MNRQGRNALLPETKQRLGALVAREVPPGATLFLDAGSTVLAVAAHLKGPLTVITPSLDIAQLFSERPDIELVLLGGKWDMRQ
;
A
#
# COMPACT_ATOMS: atom_id res chain seq x y z
N MET A 1 -14.45 9.11 -20.61
CA MET A 1 -13.87 8.80 -20.43
C MET A 1 -13.66 8.11 -20.03
N ASN A 2 -13.52 8.35 -19.85
CA ASN A 2 -13.36 7.30 -19.81
C ASN A 2 -12.55 6.71 -18.84
N ARG A 3 -12.72 5.49 -18.70
CA ARG A 3 -11.94 4.76 -17.85
C ARG A 3 -10.51 4.95 -18.09
N GLN A 4 -10.21 5.14 -19.30
CA GLN A 4 -8.89 5.37 -19.66
C GLN A 4 -8.35 6.61 -19.07
N GLY A 5 -9.16 7.65 -18.94
CA GLY A 5 -8.73 8.85 -18.30
C GLY A 5 -8.34 8.64 -16.88
N ARG A 6 -9.10 7.84 -16.14
CA ARG A 6 -8.78 7.58 -14.78
C ARG A 6 -7.55 6.74 -14.64
N ASN A 7 -7.38 5.81 -15.57
CA ASN A 7 -6.27 4.90 -15.47
C ASN A 7 -5.03 5.46 -16.09
N ALA A 8 -5.10 6.64 -16.60
CA ALA A 8 -4.01 7.20 -17.35
C ALA A 8 -3.03 7.99 -16.52
N LEU A 9 -3.09 7.92 -15.20
CA LEU A 9 -2.07 8.53 -14.40
C LEU A 9 -0.75 7.91 -14.76
N LEU A 10 0.20 8.76 -15.13
CA LEU A 10 1.52 8.28 -15.49
C LEU A 10 2.21 7.68 -14.29
N PRO A 11 3.05 6.67 -14.50
CA PRO A 11 3.76 6.05 -13.40
C PRO A 11 4.53 7.04 -12.55
N GLU A 12 5.17 8.01 -13.18
CA GLU A 12 5.93 8.96 -12.40
C GLU A 12 5.03 9.88 -11.60
N THR A 13 3.80 10.15 -12.08
CA THR A 13 2.85 10.93 -11.31
C THR A 13 2.40 10.14 -10.08
N LYS A 14 2.16 8.85 -10.25
CA LYS A 14 1.79 8.01 -9.13
C LYS A 14 2.90 7.93 -8.11
N GLN A 15 4.13 7.80 -8.58
CA GLN A 15 5.26 7.72 -7.68
C GLN A 15 5.44 9.01 -6.91
N ARG A 16 5.26 10.13 -7.56
CA ARG A 16 5.40 11.42 -6.91
C ARG A 16 4.32 11.61 -5.86
N LEU A 17 3.09 11.23 -6.19
CA LEU A 17 2.00 11.31 -5.27
C LEU A 17 2.23 10.37 -4.09
N GLY A 18 2.70 9.16 -4.39
CA GLY A 18 3.00 8.19 -3.35
C GLY A 18 4.03 8.72 -2.37
N ALA A 19 5.07 9.35 -2.89
CA ALA A 19 6.11 9.90 -2.04
C ALA A 19 5.56 11.03 -1.16
N LEU A 20 4.71 11.87 -1.71
CA LEU A 20 4.13 12.96 -0.94
C LEU A 20 3.25 12.45 0.20
N VAL A 21 2.42 11.46 -0.10
CA VAL A 21 1.55 10.89 0.91
C VAL A 21 2.37 10.20 1.99
N ALA A 22 3.38 9.45 1.57
CA ALA A 22 4.20 8.71 2.53
C ALA A 22 4.90 9.65 3.50
N ARG A 23 5.26 10.83 3.07
CA ARG A 23 5.93 11.78 3.93
C ARG A 23 5.05 12.26 5.08
N GLU A 24 3.74 12.16 4.92
CA GLU A 24 2.81 12.59 5.96
C GLU A 24 2.59 11.54 7.02
N VAL A 25 3.14 10.34 6.85
CA VAL A 25 2.91 9.25 7.78
C VAL A 25 3.95 9.30 8.88
N PRO A 26 3.54 9.49 10.13
CA PRO A 26 4.50 9.59 11.22
C PRO A 26 5.05 8.23 11.61
N PRO A 27 6.23 8.19 12.20
CA PRO A 27 6.79 6.94 12.71
C PRO A 27 5.87 6.32 13.74
N GLY A 28 5.76 5.02 13.71
CA GLY A 28 4.93 4.30 14.66
C GLY A 28 3.47 4.21 14.29
N ALA A 29 3.09 4.77 13.15
CA ALA A 29 1.70 4.75 12.73
C ALA A 29 1.25 3.36 12.35
N THR A 30 -0.05 3.12 12.43
CA THR A 30 -0.67 1.91 11.93
C THR A 30 -1.51 2.30 10.74
N LEU A 31 -1.25 1.65 9.62
CA LEU A 31 -1.93 1.96 8.38
C LEU A 31 -2.70 0.77 7.87
N PHE A 32 -3.86 1.02 7.32
CA PHE A 32 -4.58 0.00 6.59
C PHE A 32 -4.46 0.33 5.11
N LEU A 33 -3.87 -0.58 4.34
CA LEU A 33 -3.65 -0.36 2.91
C LEU A 33 -4.38 -1.42 2.11
N ASP A 34 -5.30 -0.97 1.29
CA ASP A 34 -6.03 -1.88 0.43
C ASP A 34 -5.32 -1.96 -0.92
N ALA A 35 -5.85 -2.76 -1.81
CA ALA A 35 -5.22 -2.96 -3.11
C ALA A 35 -5.35 -1.72 -3.98
N GLY A 36 -4.49 -1.61 -4.97
CA GLY A 36 -4.55 -0.52 -5.94
C GLY A 36 -3.18 -0.03 -6.29
N SER A 37 -3.00 0.41 -7.53
CA SER A 37 -1.69 0.82 -8.00
C SER A 37 -1.20 2.10 -7.32
N THR A 38 -2.11 3.00 -7.00
CA THR A 38 -1.71 4.21 -6.30
C THR A 38 -1.30 3.88 -4.86
N VAL A 39 -2.03 2.96 -4.23
CA VAL A 39 -1.68 2.53 -2.88
C VAL A 39 -0.32 1.85 -2.89
N LEU A 40 -0.05 1.04 -3.91
CA LEU A 40 1.27 0.43 -4.03
C LEU A 40 2.36 1.47 -4.15
N ALA A 41 2.10 2.55 -4.87
CA ALA A 41 3.09 3.61 -5.00
C ALA A 41 3.34 4.29 -3.65
N VAL A 42 2.30 4.51 -2.86
CA VAL A 42 2.46 5.05 -1.52
C VAL A 42 3.30 4.07 -0.68
N ALA A 43 2.93 2.79 -0.74
CA ALA A 43 3.59 1.77 0.06
C ALA A 43 5.08 1.69 -0.24
N ALA A 44 5.43 1.85 -1.50
CA ALA A 44 6.83 1.77 -1.90
C ALA A 44 7.69 2.87 -1.28
N HIS A 45 7.08 3.97 -0.88
CA HIS A 45 7.82 5.09 -0.31
C HIS A 45 7.72 5.17 1.21
N LEU A 46 6.99 4.25 1.83
CA LEU A 46 6.85 4.29 3.28
C LEU A 46 8.13 3.86 3.97
N LYS A 47 8.39 4.46 5.11
CA LYS A 47 9.54 4.12 5.92
C LYS A 47 9.09 3.86 7.34
N GLY A 48 9.66 2.82 7.92
CA GLY A 48 9.31 2.44 9.28
C GLY A 48 9.96 3.33 10.32
N PRO A 49 9.64 3.07 11.55
CA PRO A 49 8.80 1.95 12.00
C PRO A 49 7.32 2.21 11.76
N LEU A 50 6.64 1.22 11.24
CA LEU A 50 5.22 1.30 10.97
C LEU A 50 4.58 -0.07 11.13
N THR A 51 3.27 -0.07 11.30
CA THR A 51 2.48 -1.29 11.21
C THR A 51 1.56 -1.15 9.99
N VAL A 52 1.57 -2.14 9.13
CA VAL A 52 0.73 -2.14 7.94
C VAL A 52 -0.21 -3.32 8.00
N ILE A 53 -1.50 -3.04 7.88
CA ILE A 53 -2.53 -4.05 7.84
C ILE A 53 -3.11 -4.03 6.44
N THR A 54 -3.12 -5.16 5.77
CA THR A 54 -3.57 -5.19 4.38
C THR A 54 -4.17 -6.54 4.01
N PRO A 55 -5.22 -6.54 3.18
CA PRO A 55 -5.70 -7.79 2.59
C PRO A 55 -5.00 -8.10 1.27
N SER A 56 -4.11 -7.26 0.81
CA SER A 56 -3.51 -7.37 -0.51
C SER A 56 -2.21 -8.15 -0.45
N LEU A 57 -2.12 -9.22 -1.25
CA LEU A 57 -0.88 -9.97 -1.33
C LEU A 57 0.23 -9.15 -1.97
N ASP A 58 -0.12 -8.28 -2.90
CA ASP A 58 0.89 -7.45 -3.53
C ASP A 58 1.55 -6.52 -2.52
N ILE A 59 0.75 -5.92 -1.65
CA ILE A 59 1.29 -5.05 -0.63
C ILE A 59 2.07 -5.86 0.39
N ALA A 60 1.56 -7.04 0.74
CA ALA A 60 2.26 -7.90 1.68
C ALA A 60 3.63 -8.29 1.15
N GLN A 61 3.72 -8.60 -0.14
CA GLN A 61 4.99 -8.95 -0.73
C GLN A 61 5.97 -7.80 -0.72
N LEU A 62 5.46 -6.60 -0.93
CA LEU A 62 6.31 -5.43 -0.92
C LEU A 62 7.02 -5.24 0.42
N PHE A 63 6.34 -5.59 1.51
CA PHE A 63 6.90 -5.40 2.83
C PHE A 63 7.51 -6.66 3.43
N SER A 64 7.49 -7.76 2.71
CA SER A 64 7.83 -9.05 3.30
C SER A 64 9.26 -9.11 3.84
N GLU A 65 10.16 -8.28 3.30
CA GLU A 65 11.53 -8.29 3.76
C GLU A 65 11.94 -6.98 4.39
N ARG A 66 10.96 -6.24 4.89
CA ARG A 66 11.23 -4.96 5.51
C ARG A 66 11.13 -5.10 7.03
N PRO A 67 12.26 -5.17 7.73
CA PRO A 67 12.20 -5.34 9.19
C PRO A 67 11.67 -4.12 9.92
N ASP A 68 11.64 -2.99 9.26
CA ASP A 68 11.11 -1.76 9.86
C ASP A 68 9.59 -1.68 9.78
N ILE A 69 8.94 -2.66 9.13
CA ILE A 69 7.50 -2.64 8.97
C ILE A 69 6.91 -3.90 9.58
N GLU A 70 5.97 -3.73 10.50
CA GLU A 70 5.22 -4.86 11.01
C GLU A 70 4.05 -5.09 10.08
N LEU A 71 3.98 -6.26 9.49
CA LEU A 71 2.97 -6.55 8.48
C LEU A 71 1.92 -7.49 9.01
N VAL A 72 0.66 -7.11 8.87
CA VAL A 72 -0.46 -7.94 9.23
C VAL A 72 -1.27 -8.18 7.98
N LEU A 73 -1.26 -9.39 7.49
CA LEU A 73 -2.03 -9.74 6.29
C LEU A 73 -3.37 -10.29 6.69
N LEU A 74 -4.41 -9.60 6.28
CA LEU A 74 -5.75 -10.06 6.53
C LEU A 74 -6.16 -11.01 5.42
N GLY A 75 -6.96 -11.98 5.76
CA GLY A 75 -7.48 -12.80 4.69
C GLY A 75 -7.89 -14.14 5.16
N GLY A 76 -8.27 -14.94 4.25
CA GLY A 76 -8.54 -16.31 4.48
C GLY A 76 -9.89 -16.62 5.04
N LYS A 77 -10.27 -15.87 6.08
CA LYS A 77 -11.46 -16.22 6.75
C LYS A 77 -12.67 -16.08 5.90
N TRP A 78 -12.81 -15.00 5.19
CA TRP A 78 -13.97 -14.83 4.37
C TRP A 78 -13.89 -15.62 3.09
N ASP A 79 -12.75 -16.11 2.77
CA ASP A 79 -12.66 -16.99 1.65
C ASP A 79 -13.43 -18.25 1.90
N MET A 80 -13.50 -18.67 3.13
CA MET A 80 -14.15 -19.89 3.46
C MET A 80 -15.63 -19.81 3.33
N ARG A 81 -16.13 -18.64 3.21
CA ARG A 81 -17.53 -18.47 3.07
C ARG A 81 -17.98 -18.56 1.67
N GLN A 82 -17.09 -18.57 0.74
CA GLN A 82 -17.47 -18.68 -0.65
C GLN A 82 -17.87 -20.10 -0.98
#